data_dcd3a36132d48aa4c353ba5975c765ea
#
_entry.id   dcd3a36132d48aa4c353ba5975c765ea
#
_cell.length_a   1.000
_cell.length_b   1.000
_cell.length_c   1.000
_cell.angle_alpha   90.00
_cell.angle_beta   90.00
_cell.angle_gamma   90.00
#
_symmetry.space_group_name_H-M   'P 1'
#
loop_
_entity.id
_entity.type
_entity.pdbx_description
1 polymer ?
#
loop_
_entity_poly.entity_id
_entity_poly.type
_entity_poly.pdbx_seq_one_letter_code
_entity_poly.pdbx_strand_id
1 'polypeptide(L)'
;MLKIKSYVKVKSVAEAYELNQKKTAIVLGGMVWLKMGNRNISTAIDLSGLGLDTIQEFDDEFVIGCMTPLRELEINESLNEYTHGAIQESLRHIVGVQFRNCATVGGSIWGRYGF
;
A
#
# COMPACT_ATOMS: atom_id res chain seq x y z
N MET A 1 -10.46 -4.32 -19.39
CA MET A 1 -9.12 -3.68 -19.26
C MET A 1 -9.25 -2.42 -18.41
N LEU A 2 -8.34 -2.23 -17.46
CA LEU A 2 -8.25 -1.02 -16.65
C LEU A 2 -7.99 0.21 -17.55
N LYS A 3 -8.76 1.27 -17.36
CA LYS A 3 -8.59 2.54 -18.11
C LYS A 3 -8.42 3.69 -17.13
N ILE A 4 -7.37 4.46 -17.30
CA ILE A 4 -7.05 5.63 -16.49
C ILE A 4 -7.03 6.85 -17.40
N LYS A 5 -7.85 7.87 -17.11
CA LYS A 5 -7.91 9.09 -17.92
C LYS A 5 -6.82 10.08 -17.56
N SER A 6 -6.52 10.23 -16.27
CA SER A 6 -5.46 11.11 -15.80
C SER A 6 -4.70 10.48 -14.64
N TYR A 7 -3.45 10.87 -14.48
CA TYR A 7 -2.55 10.44 -13.44
C TYR A 7 -1.96 11.66 -12.74
N VAL A 8 -2.00 11.68 -11.42
CA VAL A 8 -1.44 12.76 -10.61
C VAL A 8 -0.56 12.18 -9.52
N LYS A 9 0.73 12.51 -9.57
CA LYS A 9 1.64 12.28 -8.47
C LYS A 9 1.53 13.47 -7.52
N VAL A 10 0.83 13.28 -6.41
CA VAL A 10 0.52 14.37 -5.48
C VAL A 10 1.75 14.79 -4.67
N LYS A 11 1.74 16.06 -4.24
CA LYS A 11 2.82 16.64 -3.43
C LYS A 11 2.50 16.62 -1.93
N SER A 12 1.28 16.27 -1.57
CA SER A 12 0.85 16.19 -0.17
C SER A 12 -0.34 15.25 0.00
N VAL A 13 -0.56 14.79 1.23
CA VAL A 13 -1.75 14.02 1.60
C VAL A 13 -3.02 14.86 1.46
N ALA A 14 -2.95 16.15 1.74
CA ALA A 14 -4.07 17.08 1.57
C ALA A 14 -4.53 17.16 0.11
N GLU A 15 -3.59 17.26 -0.84
CA GLU A 15 -3.90 17.23 -2.27
C GLU A 15 -4.55 15.90 -2.68
N ALA A 16 -4.03 14.78 -2.18
CA ALA A 16 -4.61 13.46 -2.42
C ALA A 16 -6.06 13.38 -1.91
N TYR A 17 -6.31 13.90 -0.72
CA TYR A 17 -7.65 13.94 -0.14
C TYR A 17 -8.63 14.72 -1.01
N GLU A 18 -8.25 15.91 -1.48
CA GLU A 18 -9.09 16.75 -2.34
C GLU A 18 -9.42 16.02 -3.67
N LEU A 19 -8.43 15.42 -4.31
CA LEU A 19 -8.65 14.67 -5.55
C LEU A 19 -9.53 13.44 -5.34
N ASN A 20 -9.42 12.80 -4.18
CA ASN A 20 -10.16 11.58 -3.87
C ASN A 20 -11.64 11.81 -3.50
N GLN A 21 -12.11 13.06 -3.45
CA GLN A 21 -13.52 13.36 -3.23
C GLN A 21 -14.41 12.92 -4.39
N LYS A 22 -13.87 12.78 -5.58
CA LYS A 22 -14.59 12.27 -6.75
C LYS A 22 -14.68 10.75 -6.70
N LYS A 23 -15.90 10.21 -6.84
CA LYS A 23 -16.16 8.75 -6.80
C LYS A 23 -15.39 7.94 -7.85
N THR A 24 -14.97 8.57 -8.94
CA THR A 24 -14.23 7.94 -10.04
C THR A 24 -12.71 8.12 -9.92
N ALA A 25 -12.25 8.86 -8.91
CA ALA A 25 -10.84 8.91 -8.56
C ALA A 25 -10.46 7.71 -7.69
N ILE A 26 -9.20 7.31 -7.72
CA ILE A 26 -8.71 6.22 -6.90
C ILE A 26 -7.27 6.48 -6.46
N VAL A 27 -6.99 6.19 -5.21
CA VAL A 27 -5.62 6.20 -4.68
C VAL A 27 -4.93 4.90 -5.08
N LEU A 28 -3.74 5.02 -5.64
CA LEU A 28 -2.95 3.86 -6.06
C LEU A 28 -2.14 3.31 -4.88
N GLY A 29 -2.26 2.00 -4.65
CA GLY A 29 -1.31 1.23 -3.87
C GLY A 29 -0.30 0.55 -4.80
N GLY A 30 -0.05 -0.74 -4.59
CA GLY A 30 0.83 -1.54 -5.46
C GLY A 30 0.23 -1.94 -6.80
N MET A 31 -1.03 -1.65 -7.03
CA MET A 31 -1.80 -1.95 -8.25
C MET A 31 -1.96 -3.44 -8.60
N VAL A 32 -1.48 -4.35 -7.78
CA VAL A 32 -1.45 -5.79 -8.12
C VAL A 32 -2.84 -6.37 -8.39
N TRP A 33 -3.86 -5.94 -7.65
CA TRP A 33 -5.24 -6.34 -7.91
C TRP A 33 -5.94 -5.38 -8.89
N LEU A 34 -5.67 -4.09 -8.77
CA LEU A 34 -6.33 -3.07 -9.58
C LEU A 34 -6.11 -3.28 -11.08
N LYS A 35 -4.86 -3.60 -11.46
CA LYS A 35 -4.49 -3.81 -12.88
C LYS A 35 -5.16 -5.01 -13.53
N MET A 36 -5.61 -5.98 -12.73
CA MET A 36 -6.32 -7.16 -13.22
C MET A 36 -7.81 -6.91 -13.48
N GLY A 37 -8.32 -5.77 -13.03
CA GLY A 37 -9.71 -5.39 -13.23
C GLY A 37 -9.97 -4.66 -14.55
N ASN A 38 -11.21 -4.21 -14.70
CA ASN A 38 -11.69 -3.50 -15.90
C ASN A 38 -12.34 -2.14 -15.56
N ARG A 39 -11.90 -1.52 -14.47
CA ARG A 39 -12.44 -0.24 -13.99
C ARG A 39 -12.06 0.91 -14.92
N ASN A 40 -12.97 1.89 -14.99
CA ASN A 40 -12.68 3.19 -15.59
C ASN A 40 -12.41 4.20 -14.47
N ILE A 41 -11.20 4.74 -14.45
CA ILE A 41 -10.71 5.66 -13.43
C ILE A 41 -10.52 7.04 -14.05
N SER A 42 -11.15 8.06 -13.47
CA SER A 42 -10.98 9.44 -13.94
C SER A 42 -9.59 9.99 -13.56
N THR A 43 -9.18 9.73 -12.33
CA THR A 43 -7.91 10.22 -11.80
C THR A 43 -7.26 9.13 -10.94
N ALA A 44 -6.08 8.70 -11.33
CA ALA A 44 -5.24 7.84 -10.52
C ALA A 44 -4.33 8.73 -9.66
N ILE A 45 -4.42 8.57 -8.35
CA ILE A 45 -3.72 9.41 -7.36
C ILE A 45 -2.52 8.61 -6.84
N ASP A 46 -1.32 9.08 -7.15
CA ASP A 46 -0.08 8.43 -6.74
C ASP A 46 0.50 9.12 -5.51
N LEU A 47 0.67 8.34 -4.45
CA LEU A 47 1.25 8.79 -3.17
C LEU A 47 2.76 8.57 -3.08
N SER A 48 3.40 8.06 -4.13
CA SER A 48 4.86 7.85 -4.12
C SER A 48 5.61 9.18 -3.96
N GLY A 49 6.71 9.15 -3.23
CA GLY A 49 7.47 10.36 -2.95
C GLY A 49 7.02 11.18 -1.75
N LEU A 50 5.96 10.77 -1.05
CA LEU A 50 5.52 11.41 0.20
C LEU A 50 6.18 10.82 1.46
N GLY A 51 7.08 9.86 1.31
CA GLY A 51 7.73 9.19 2.45
C GLY A 51 6.81 8.25 3.23
N LEU A 52 5.76 7.73 2.58
CA LEU A 52 4.77 6.83 3.21
C LEU A 52 5.09 5.35 3.01
N ASP A 53 6.30 5.02 2.65
CA ASP A 53 6.77 3.66 2.31
C ASP A 53 7.86 3.15 3.26
N THR A 54 7.84 3.63 4.51
CA THR A 54 8.84 3.31 5.51
C THR A 54 8.26 2.67 6.76
N ILE A 55 9.09 1.91 7.47
CA ILE A 55 8.82 1.41 8.82
C ILE A 55 9.74 2.18 9.76
N GLN A 56 9.17 2.96 10.67
CA GLN A 56 9.89 3.72 11.67
C GLN A 56 9.70 3.07 13.04
N GLU A 57 10.80 2.82 13.73
CA GLU A 57 10.79 2.27 15.09
C GLU A 57 11.08 3.37 16.10
N PHE A 58 10.20 3.48 17.09
CA PHE A 58 10.35 4.36 18.23
C PHE A 58 10.39 3.53 19.52
N ASP A 59 10.64 4.19 20.66
CA ASP A 59 10.76 3.49 21.95
C ASP A 59 9.48 2.71 22.34
N ASP A 60 8.31 3.20 21.95
CA ASP A 60 7.00 2.70 22.36
C ASP A 60 6.10 2.27 21.20
N GLU A 61 6.52 2.47 19.95
CA GLU A 61 5.69 2.15 18.79
C GLU A 61 6.49 1.92 17.50
N PHE A 62 5.87 1.21 16.57
CA PHE A 62 6.26 1.20 15.17
C PHE A 62 5.27 2.03 14.36
N VAL A 63 5.77 2.91 13.51
CA VAL A 63 4.95 3.65 12.55
C VAL A 63 5.20 3.13 11.15
N ILE A 64 4.18 2.53 10.56
CA ILE A 64 4.26 1.88 9.25
C ILE A 64 3.50 2.73 8.23
N GLY A 65 4.19 3.22 7.22
CA GLY A 65 3.57 3.99 6.16
C GLY A 65 2.61 3.14 5.31
N CYS A 66 1.54 3.76 4.84
CA CYS A 66 0.52 3.04 4.05
C CYS A 66 1.03 2.50 2.70
N MET A 67 2.09 3.09 2.16
CA MET A 67 2.73 2.67 0.91
C MET A 67 3.87 1.66 1.12
N THR A 68 4.10 1.22 2.35
CA THR A 68 5.11 0.21 2.66
C THR A 68 4.74 -1.12 2.01
N PRO A 69 5.62 -1.72 1.20
CA PRO A 69 5.36 -3.05 0.64
C PRO A 69 5.22 -4.13 1.72
N LEU A 70 4.38 -5.12 1.49
CA LEU A 70 4.22 -6.23 2.44
C LEU A 70 5.55 -6.96 2.69
N ARG A 71 6.41 -7.02 1.68
CA ARG A 71 7.72 -7.63 1.82
C ARG A 71 8.60 -6.96 2.88
N GLU A 72 8.53 -5.64 3.00
CA GLU A 72 9.29 -4.89 4.01
C GLU A 72 8.86 -5.27 5.44
N LEU A 73 7.55 -5.50 5.66
CA LEU A 73 7.06 -6.00 6.95
C LEU A 73 7.54 -7.43 7.20
N GLU A 74 7.51 -8.26 6.17
CA GLU A 74 7.90 -9.68 6.26
C GLU A 74 9.35 -9.85 6.69
N ILE A 75 10.26 -9.00 6.21
CA ILE A 75 11.70 -9.10 6.46
C ILE A 75 12.22 -8.15 7.54
N ASN A 76 11.40 -7.27 8.12
CA ASN A 76 11.84 -6.35 9.17
C ASN A 76 12.13 -7.12 10.46
N GLU A 77 13.40 -7.16 10.86
CA GLU A 77 13.84 -7.96 12.01
C GLU A 77 13.21 -7.48 13.33
N SER A 78 13.30 -6.18 13.63
CA SER A 78 12.78 -5.61 14.88
C SER A 78 11.28 -5.82 15.04
N LEU A 79 10.51 -5.58 13.96
CA LEU A 79 9.07 -5.76 13.96
C LEU A 79 8.69 -7.23 14.21
N ASN A 80 9.39 -8.15 13.56
CA ASN A 80 9.12 -9.58 13.69
C ASN A 80 9.61 -10.15 15.02
N GLU A 81 10.67 -9.62 15.58
CA GLU A 81 11.10 -9.96 16.95
C GLU A 81 10.04 -9.52 17.97
N TYR A 82 9.56 -8.29 17.88
CA TYR A 82 8.52 -7.75 18.76
C TYR A 82 7.22 -8.56 18.67
N THR A 83 6.82 -8.98 17.49
CA THR A 83 5.57 -9.74 17.26
C THR A 83 5.76 -11.26 17.34
N HIS A 84 6.91 -11.74 17.77
CA HIS A 84 7.25 -13.16 17.84
C HIS A 84 7.06 -13.90 16.51
N GLY A 85 7.36 -13.22 15.39
CA GLY A 85 7.22 -13.77 14.04
C GLY A 85 5.80 -13.77 13.49
N ALA A 86 4.82 -13.26 14.22
CA ALA A 86 3.41 -13.29 13.79
C ALA A 86 3.17 -12.55 12.48
N ILE A 87 3.80 -11.38 12.28
CA ILE A 87 3.66 -10.60 11.05
C ILE A 87 4.28 -11.36 9.87
N GLN A 88 5.51 -11.83 10.01
CA GLN A 88 6.18 -12.63 8.96
C GLN A 88 5.34 -13.84 8.59
N GLU A 89 4.86 -14.59 9.58
CA GLU A 89 4.06 -15.80 9.36
C GLU A 89 2.73 -15.48 8.64
N SER A 90 2.09 -14.37 8.98
CA SER A 90 0.84 -13.95 8.34
C SER A 90 1.01 -13.52 6.88
N LEU A 91 2.21 -13.09 6.48
CA LEU A 91 2.47 -12.53 5.15
C LEU A 91 3.15 -13.51 4.19
N ARG A 92 4.00 -14.42 4.68
CA ARG A 92 4.90 -15.22 3.85
C ARG A 92 4.23 -16.10 2.79
N HIS A 93 2.96 -16.42 2.98
CA HIS A 93 2.18 -17.24 2.03
C HIS A 93 1.28 -16.42 1.11
N ILE A 94 1.31 -15.10 1.18
CA ILE A 94 0.56 -14.25 0.27
C ILE A 94 1.21 -14.29 -1.12
N VAL A 95 0.64 -15.06 -2.02
CA VAL A 95 1.04 -15.25 -3.43
C VAL A 95 2.52 -15.60 -3.55
N GLY A 96 3.38 -14.63 -3.82
CA GLY A 96 4.82 -14.80 -3.97
C GLY A 96 5.58 -13.53 -3.64
N VAL A 97 6.92 -13.61 -3.62
CA VAL A 97 7.79 -12.49 -3.25
C VAL A 97 7.57 -11.29 -4.19
N GLN A 98 7.47 -11.52 -5.50
CA GLN A 98 7.23 -10.44 -6.46
C GLN A 98 5.92 -9.70 -6.17
N PHE A 99 4.88 -10.43 -5.80
CA PHE A 99 3.60 -9.84 -5.41
C PHE A 99 3.76 -8.99 -4.14
N ARG A 100 4.41 -9.53 -3.11
CA ARG A 100 4.63 -8.85 -1.84
C ARG A 100 5.58 -7.66 -1.94
N ASN A 101 6.47 -7.64 -2.93
CA ASN A 101 7.29 -6.47 -3.24
C ASN A 101 6.48 -5.28 -3.76
N CYS A 102 5.31 -5.52 -4.32
CA CYS A 102 4.43 -4.50 -4.90
C CYS A 102 3.23 -4.17 -4.01
N ALA A 103 2.56 -5.19 -3.44
CA ALA A 103 1.39 -5.00 -2.59
C ALA A 103 1.75 -4.18 -1.35
N THR A 104 0.92 -3.19 -1.02
CA THR A 104 1.17 -2.27 0.08
C THR A 104 0.27 -2.57 1.28
N VAL A 105 0.73 -2.16 2.46
CA VAL A 105 -0.05 -2.27 3.71
C VAL A 105 -1.39 -1.56 3.58
N GLY A 106 -1.38 -0.30 3.13
CA GLY A 106 -2.60 0.49 2.98
C GLY A 106 -3.58 -0.11 1.99
N GLY A 107 -3.07 -0.60 0.84
CA GLY A 107 -3.89 -1.26 -0.16
C GLY A 107 -4.53 -2.54 0.36
N SER A 108 -3.80 -3.33 1.12
CA SER A 108 -4.29 -4.58 1.71
C SER A 108 -5.37 -4.33 2.77
N ILE A 109 -5.19 -3.34 3.63
CA ILE A 109 -6.17 -2.96 4.66
C ILE A 109 -7.42 -2.37 4.00
N TRP A 110 -7.26 -1.44 3.07
CA TRP A 110 -8.37 -0.82 2.37
C TRP A 110 -9.17 -1.84 1.55
N GLY A 111 -8.49 -2.75 0.89
CA GLY A 111 -9.10 -3.80 0.09
C GLY A 111 -9.76 -4.90 0.92
N ARG A 112 -9.50 -4.94 2.24
CA ARG A 112 -10.03 -5.96 3.17
C ARG A 112 -9.70 -7.39 2.73
N TYR A 113 -8.49 -7.58 2.21
CA TYR A 113 -8.04 -8.91 1.80
C TYR A 113 -7.76 -9.77 3.03
N GLY A 114 -8.54 -10.82 3.22
CA GLY A 114 -8.53 -11.65 4.42
C GLY A 114 -7.63 -12.90 4.35
N PHE A 115 -6.69 -12.88 3.42
CA PHE A 115 -5.73 -13.99 3.29
C PHE A 115 -4.45 -13.80 4.07
#